data_02138707b8f531c6797a8f8e942eac26
#
_entry.id   02138707b8f531c6797a8f8e942eac26
#
_cell.length_a   1.000
_cell.length_b   1.000
_cell.length_c   1.000
_cell.angle_alpha   90.00
_cell.angle_beta   90.00
_cell.angle_gamma   90.00
#
_symmetry.space_group_name_H-M   'P 1'
#
loop_
_entity.id
_entity.type
_entity.pdbx_description
1 polymer ?
#
loop_
_entity_poly.entity_id
_entity_poly.type
_entity_poly.pdbx_seq_one_letter_code
_entity_poly.pdbx_strand_id
1 'polypeptide(L)'
;MRISVILPSGGNDGLRSRNFNECLRCIKDQTFKDYEVIVVEQSLDGNFYKSGSEFYKHIGIKDPLNRGFNLSWCRNVGAKEAQGDLIVLMDSDFVFEKDYFQKINEFQGSFAAGAETYYWCNTEAPTSVWLRNRDFNYFRTQGNGPRDPVFKFRSMTRGCGYGAILVYNRNWFWETFGGYNENFFKYGWEDKAATETIKFLLGRTDETMDRIPYEAAHLSHFAKDVRNMRTNENLFNQFTSLNQTTLVERIKGAQVGKKSTPSLI
;
A
#
# COMPACT_ATOMS: atom_id res chain seq x y z
N MET A 1 16.71 7.91 -9.94
CA MET A 1 15.28 8.16 -10.25
C MET A 1 14.61 8.77 -9.03
N ARG A 2 13.71 9.72 -9.22
CA ARG A 2 12.93 10.30 -8.11
C ARG A 2 11.83 9.33 -7.67
N ILE A 3 11.56 9.28 -6.37
CA ILE A 3 10.55 8.39 -5.76
C ILE A 3 9.36 9.23 -5.27
N SER A 4 8.13 8.83 -5.61
CA SER A 4 6.91 9.33 -4.99
C SER A 4 6.33 8.28 -4.04
N VAL A 5 6.36 8.56 -2.75
CA VAL A 5 5.79 7.68 -1.71
C VAL A 5 4.36 8.10 -1.44
N ILE A 6 3.42 7.19 -1.62
CA ILE A 6 1.99 7.45 -1.43
C ILE A 6 1.52 6.67 -0.20
N LEU A 7 1.01 7.40 0.78
CA LEU A 7 0.49 6.88 2.04
C LEU A 7 -1.03 7.09 2.13
N PRO A 8 -1.84 6.08 1.83
CA PRO A 8 -3.26 6.11 2.11
C PRO A 8 -3.53 6.16 3.61
N SER A 9 -4.52 6.96 4.02
CA SER A 9 -4.93 7.06 5.41
C SER A 9 -6.44 7.21 5.51
N GLY A 10 -7.05 6.61 6.53
CA GLY A 10 -8.47 6.72 6.82
C GLY A 10 -8.72 6.81 8.31
N GLY A 11 -9.45 7.84 8.73
CA GLY A 11 -9.82 8.03 10.12
C GLY A 11 -8.66 8.38 11.07
N ASN A 12 -8.97 8.46 12.35
CA ASN A 12 -8.02 8.83 13.41
C ASN A 12 -8.22 7.94 14.63
N ASP A 13 -7.79 6.68 14.58
CA ASP A 13 -7.60 5.89 15.78
C ASP A 13 -6.17 6.04 16.33
N GLY A 14 -6.02 5.93 17.66
CA GLY A 14 -4.75 6.21 18.34
C GLY A 14 -3.59 5.32 17.88
N LEU A 15 -3.82 4.03 17.61
CA LEU A 15 -2.78 3.10 17.17
C LEU A 15 -2.37 3.37 15.72
N ARG A 16 -3.32 3.60 14.82
CA ARG A 16 -3.03 3.93 13.43
C ARG A 16 -2.30 5.27 13.30
N SER A 17 -2.71 6.27 14.09
CA SER A 17 -2.02 7.57 14.12
C SER A 17 -0.59 7.47 14.63
N ARG A 18 -0.36 6.66 15.67
CA ARG A 18 0.98 6.36 16.17
C ARG A 18 1.84 5.65 15.09
N ASN A 19 1.31 4.62 14.47
CA ASN A 19 2.03 3.86 13.43
C ASN A 19 2.33 4.73 12.20
N PHE A 20 1.37 5.57 11.80
CA PHE A 20 1.56 6.58 10.75
C PHE A 20 2.74 7.52 11.05
N ASN A 21 2.81 8.06 12.27
CA ASN A 21 3.91 8.94 12.67
C ASN A 21 5.25 8.20 12.67
N GLU A 22 5.27 6.94 13.07
CA GLU A 22 6.48 6.12 13.07
C GLU A 22 6.92 5.77 11.63
N CYS A 23 5.99 5.46 10.74
CA CYS A 23 6.26 5.30 9.30
C CYS A 23 6.87 6.58 8.71
N LEU A 24 6.29 7.74 8.97
CA LEU A 24 6.84 9.04 8.53
C LEU A 24 8.23 9.30 9.09
N ARG A 25 8.51 8.90 10.34
CA ARG A 25 9.86 9.01 10.90
C ARG A 25 10.85 8.17 10.10
N CYS A 26 10.52 6.90 9.81
CA CYS A 26 11.36 6.04 8.98
C CYS A 26 11.61 6.62 7.58
N ILE A 27 10.60 7.27 7.00
CA ILE A 27 10.74 7.97 5.70
C ILE A 27 11.68 9.19 5.82
N LYS A 28 11.55 9.98 6.86
CA LYS A 28 12.45 11.16 7.10
C LYS A 28 13.91 10.75 7.27
N ASP A 29 14.13 9.60 7.94
CA ASP A 29 15.45 9.08 8.25
C ASP A 29 16.16 8.43 7.05
N GLN A 30 15.50 8.31 5.88
CA GLN A 30 16.11 7.71 4.70
C GLN A 30 17.38 8.45 4.25
N THR A 31 18.40 7.69 3.86
CA THR A 31 19.67 8.25 3.32
C THR A 31 19.51 8.80 1.90
N PHE A 32 18.73 8.12 1.07
CA PHE A 32 18.33 8.64 -0.24
C PHE A 32 17.36 9.79 -0.08
N LYS A 33 17.58 10.93 -0.77
CA LYS A 33 16.82 12.17 -0.54
C LYS A 33 15.99 12.67 -1.71
N ASP A 34 16.15 12.09 -2.90
CA ASP A 34 15.34 12.49 -4.07
C ASP A 34 13.98 11.80 -4.06
N TYR A 35 13.13 12.16 -3.12
CA TYR A 35 11.78 11.65 -2.99
C TYR A 35 10.78 12.74 -2.59
N GLU A 36 9.52 12.49 -2.82
CA GLU A 36 8.39 13.22 -2.27
C GLU A 36 7.46 12.27 -1.51
N VAL A 37 6.68 12.82 -0.58
CA VAL A 37 5.66 12.07 0.17
C VAL A 37 4.30 12.69 -0.09
N ILE A 38 3.32 11.86 -0.43
CA ILE A 38 1.93 12.24 -0.69
C ILE A 38 1.04 11.44 0.26
N VAL A 39 0.40 12.13 1.18
CA VAL A 39 -0.59 11.53 2.09
C VAL A 39 -1.98 11.77 1.53
N VAL A 40 -2.69 10.70 1.21
CA VAL A 40 -4.08 10.78 0.77
C VAL A 40 -4.97 10.32 1.91
N GLU A 41 -5.66 11.26 2.53
CA GLU A 41 -6.55 11.00 3.65
C GLU A 41 -8.00 10.99 3.18
N GLN A 42 -8.65 9.83 3.26
CA GLN A 42 -10.08 9.75 3.05
C GLN A 42 -10.81 9.99 4.38
N SER A 43 -11.52 11.10 4.45
CA SER A 43 -12.36 11.42 5.61
C SER A 43 -13.62 10.56 5.62
N LEU A 44 -13.90 9.93 6.76
CA LEU A 44 -15.13 9.16 7.02
C LEU A 44 -16.14 9.93 7.89
N ASP A 45 -15.67 10.93 8.62
CA ASP A 45 -16.48 11.75 9.55
C ASP A 45 -16.57 13.24 9.14
N GLY A 46 -15.90 13.64 8.07
CA GLY A 46 -15.85 15.03 7.58
C GLY A 46 -14.62 15.80 8.04
N ASN A 47 -13.77 15.23 8.90
CA ASN A 47 -12.55 15.85 9.40
C ASN A 47 -11.31 15.31 8.70
N PHE A 48 -10.27 16.12 8.60
CA PHE A 48 -8.95 15.73 8.10
C PHE A 48 -7.91 15.92 9.22
N TYR A 49 -7.27 14.82 9.61
CA TYR A 49 -6.39 14.76 10.77
C TYR A 49 -4.90 14.81 10.40
N LYS A 50 -4.56 14.65 9.11
CA LYS A 50 -3.18 14.61 8.60
C LYS A 50 -2.76 15.89 7.90
N SER A 51 -3.60 16.94 7.93
CA SER A 51 -3.29 18.24 7.34
C SER A 51 -2.23 19.01 8.14
N GLY A 52 -1.58 19.98 7.50
CA GLY A 52 -0.70 20.94 8.17
C GLY A 52 0.77 20.52 8.33
N SER A 53 1.23 19.47 7.66
CA SER A 53 2.65 19.11 7.62
C SER A 53 3.36 19.73 6.41
N GLU A 54 4.56 20.28 6.62
CA GLU A 54 5.44 20.72 5.53
C GLU A 54 6.23 19.56 4.91
N PHE A 55 6.28 18.41 5.57
CA PHE A 55 7.05 17.25 5.12
C PHE A 55 6.39 16.48 3.98
N TYR A 56 5.07 16.54 3.85
CA TYR A 56 4.34 15.83 2.81
C TYR A 56 3.22 16.68 2.21
N LYS A 57 2.90 16.40 0.97
CA LYS A 57 1.70 16.92 0.32
C LYS A 57 0.47 16.18 0.88
N HIS A 58 -0.43 16.91 1.53
CA HIS A 58 -1.69 16.35 2.01
C HIS A 58 -2.79 16.51 0.96
N ILE A 59 -3.56 15.46 0.72
CA ILE A 59 -4.73 15.45 -0.15
C ILE A 59 -5.89 14.86 0.63
N GLY A 60 -6.84 15.72 0.99
CA GLY A 60 -8.09 15.30 1.62
C GLY A 60 -9.13 14.91 0.57
N ILE A 61 -9.75 13.74 0.74
CA ILE A 61 -10.85 13.28 -0.11
C ILE A 61 -12.01 12.77 0.76
N LYS A 62 -13.24 12.89 0.26
CA LYS A 62 -14.44 12.41 0.93
C LYS A 62 -15.39 11.80 -0.08
N ASP A 63 -15.82 10.56 0.17
CA ASP A 63 -16.85 9.94 -0.64
C ASP A 63 -18.21 10.58 -0.31
N PRO A 64 -18.86 11.25 -1.27
CA PRO A 64 -20.14 11.91 -1.03
C PRO A 64 -21.26 10.92 -0.63
N LEU A 65 -21.12 9.65 -0.98
CA LEU A 65 -22.07 8.59 -0.64
C LEU A 65 -21.70 7.84 0.65
N ASN A 66 -20.57 8.19 1.26
CA ASN A 66 -20.07 7.60 2.52
C ASN A 66 -20.08 6.05 2.53
N ARG A 67 -19.64 5.42 1.42
CA ARG A 67 -19.61 3.96 1.25
C ARG A 67 -18.56 3.27 2.11
N GLY A 68 -17.70 4.03 2.77
CA GLY A 68 -16.59 3.57 3.60
C GLY A 68 -15.23 3.81 2.97
N PHE A 69 -14.18 3.42 3.67
CA PHE A 69 -12.80 3.60 3.20
C PHE A 69 -12.53 2.86 1.90
N ASN A 70 -11.88 3.53 0.94
CA ASN A 70 -11.53 2.98 -0.37
C ASN A 70 -10.03 3.14 -0.62
N LEU A 71 -9.28 2.09 -0.33
CA LEU A 71 -7.82 2.06 -0.46
C LEU A 71 -7.39 2.27 -1.91
N SER A 72 -8.07 1.62 -2.86
CA SER A 72 -7.82 1.75 -4.29
C SER A 72 -7.93 3.19 -4.77
N TRP A 73 -8.98 3.89 -4.35
CA TRP A 73 -9.19 5.29 -4.68
C TRP A 73 -8.10 6.20 -4.09
N CYS A 74 -7.75 6.01 -2.82
CA CYS A 74 -6.65 6.77 -2.20
C CYS A 74 -5.33 6.58 -2.97
N ARG A 75 -5.00 5.34 -3.34
CA ARG A 75 -3.79 5.02 -4.11
C ARG A 75 -3.79 5.70 -5.49
N ASN A 76 -4.90 5.63 -6.21
CA ASN A 76 -5.02 6.26 -7.53
C ASN A 76 -4.93 7.79 -7.46
N VAL A 77 -5.59 8.42 -6.48
CA VAL A 77 -5.51 9.87 -6.27
C VAL A 77 -4.06 10.29 -5.98
N GLY A 78 -3.38 9.57 -5.11
CA GLY A 78 -1.96 9.84 -4.82
C GLY A 78 -1.06 9.64 -6.03
N ALA A 79 -1.28 8.55 -6.79
CA ALA A 79 -0.52 8.25 -7.99
C ALA A 79 -0.67 9.31 -9.08
N LYS A 80 -1.84 9.96 -9.19
CA LYS A 80 -2.04 11.08 -10.13
C LYS A 80 -1.24 12.33 -9.76
N GLU A 81 -0.99 12.54 -8.50
CA GLU A 81 -0.24 13.70 -8.01
C GLU A 81 1.28 13.44 -7.93
N ALA A 82 1.69 12.20 -8.18
CA ALA A 82 3.08 11.77 -8.15
C ALA A 82 3.89 12.36 -9.31
N GLN A 83 5.08 12.88 -9.00
CA GLN A 83 6.02 13.45 -9.96
C GLN A 83 7.28 12.60 -10.14
N GLY A 84 7.52 11.63 -9.26
CA GLY A 84 8.66 10.72 -9.32
C GLY A 84 8.58 9.73 -10.49
N ASP A 85 9.71 9.18 -10.86
CA ASP A 85 9.82 8.11 -11.87
C ASP A 85 9.27 6.79 -11.35
N LEU A 86 9.42 6.58 -10.03
CA LEU A 86 8.89 5.44 -9.30
C LEU A 86 7.75 5.89 -8.37
N ILE A 87 6.65 5.14 -8.39
CA ILE A 87 5.55 5.24 -7.42
C ILE A 87 5.74 4.13 -6.39
N VAL A 88 5.77 4.50 -5.12
CA VAL A 88 5.76 3.56 -3.98
C VAL A 88 4.43 3.70 -3.26
N LEU A 89 3.55 2.73 -3.45
CA LEU A 89 2.32 2.62 -2.67
C LEU A 89 2.64 1.87 -1.38
N MET A 90 2.40 2.47 -0.24
CA MET A 90 2.78 1.92 1.06
C MET A 90 1.65 2.12 2.07
N ASP A 91 1.27 1.06 2.78
CA ASP A 91 0.40 1.22 3.93
C ASP A 91 1.15 1.99 5.04
N SER A 92 0.44 2.85 5.74
CA SER A 92 1.01 3.86 6.63
C SER A 92 1.44 3.34 8.02
N ASP A 93 1.64 2.03 8.15
CA ASP A 93 2.04 1.32 9.37
C ASP A 93 3.26 0.41 9.17
N PHE A 94 4.02 0.64 8.10
CA PHE A 94 5.28 -0.04 7.84
C PHE A 94 6.48 0.74 8.39
N VAL A 95 7.47 -0.02 8.86
CA VAL A 95 8.78 0.48 9.29
C VAL A 95 9.89 -0.29 8.59
N PHE A 96 11.01 0.38 8.35
CA PHE A 96 12.15 -0.14 7.60
C PHE A 96 13.41 0.65 7.97
N GLU A 97 14.57 0.15 7.57
CA GLU A 97 15.86 0.78 7.84
C GLU A 97 16.12 1.97 6.88
N LYS A 98 17.14 2.77 7.20
CA LYS A 98 17.43 4.08 6.58
C LYS A 98 17.95 4.02 5.14
N ASP A 99 18.32 2.85 4.63
CA ASP A 99 18.81 2.66 3.25
C ASP A 99 17.76 2.04 2.31
N TYR A 100 16.52 1.87 2.78
CA TYR A 100 15.46 1.23 2.03
C TYR A 100 15.16 1.94 0.70
N PHE A 101 15.08 3.28 0.68
CA PHE A 101 14.81 4.02 -0.57
C PHE A 101 15.99 3.96 -1.55
N GLN A 102 17.21 3.76 -1.06
CA GLN A 102 18.35 3.48 -1.94
C GLN A 102 18.12 2.17 -2.69
N LYS A 103 17.61 1.14 -2.02
CA LYS A 103 17.28 -0.15 -2.66
C LYS A 103 16.12 -0.05 -3.65
N ILE A 104 15.11 0.75 -3.34
CA ILE A 104 14.04 1.05 -4.31
C ILE A 104 14.59 1.76 -5.54
N ASN A 105 15.50 2.73 -5.37
CA ASN A 105 16.09 3.48 -6.47
C ASN A 105 16.94 2.63 -7.43
N GLU A 106 17.44 1.48 -6.97
CA GLU A 106 18.16 0.51 -7.79
C GLU A 106 17.24 -0.29 -8.74
N PHE A 107 15.92 -0.27 -8.50
CA PHE A 107 14.94 -1.02 -9.29
C PHE A 107 14.72 -0.39 -10.67
N GLN A 108 14.80 -1.22 -11.72
CA GLN A 108 14.68 -0.81 -13.13
C GLN A 108 13.46 -1.43 -13.84
N GLY A 109 12.66 -2.23 -13.13
CA GLY A 109 11.52 -2.93 -13.71
C GLY A 109 10.25 -2.11 -13.80
N SER A 110 9.18 -2.75 -14.22
CA SER A 110 7.84 -2.16 -14.31
C SER A 110 7.10 -2.18 -12.98
N PHE A 111 7.23 -3.29 -12.24
CA PHE A 111 6.58 -3.53 -10.96
C PHE A 111 7.40 -4.46 -10.08
N ALA A 112 7.44 -4.19 -8.77
CA ALA A 112 7.97 -5.11 -7.76
C ALA A 112 7.17 -5.05 -6.46
N ALA A 113 7.16 -6.15 -5.69
CA ALA A 113 6.84 -6.07 -4.27
C ALA A 113 7.90 -5.24 -3.55
N GLY A 114 7.48 -4.37 -2.66
CA GLY A 114 8.36 -3.40 -2.01
C GLY A 114 9.35 -3.98 -1.01
N ALA A 115 9.18 -5.25 -0.61
CA ALA A 115 10.17 -5.98 0.16
C ALA A 115 10.12 -7.48 -0.20
N GLU A 116 11.25 -8.16 -0.11
CA GLU A 116 11.30 -9.62 -0.26
C GLU A 116 10.72 -10.30 0.99
N THR A 117 11.03 -9.77 2.17
CA THR A 117 10.59 -10.32 3.44
C THR A 117 9.80 -9.29 4.25
N TYR A 118 8.68 -9.74 4.78
CA TYR A 118 7.88 -8.98 5.75
C TYR A 118 7.87 -9.63 7.12
N TYR A 119 7.90 -8.78 8.15
CA TYR A 119 7.67 -9.12 9.55
C TYR A 119 6.33 -8.52 9.99
N TRP A 120 5.37 -9.35 10.28
CA TRP A 120 4.02 -8.91 10.67
C TRP A 120 3.85 -9.01 12.18
N CYS A 121 3.68 -7.88 12.85
CA CYS A 121 3.39 -7.86 14.29
C CYS A 121 1.94 -8.28 14.55
N ASN A 122 1.74 -9.50 15.00
CA ASN A 122 0.41 -10.05 15.33
C ASN A 122 -0.16 -9.47 16.63
N THR A 123 0.68 -8.93 17.48
CA THR A 123 0.31 -8.33 18.77
C THR A 123 1.00 -6.99 18.97
N GLU A 124 0.57 -6.24 19.97
CA GLU A 124 1.13 -4.92 20.30
C GLU A 124 2.54 -5.02 20.93
N ALA A 125 2.91 -6.14 21.55
CA ALA A 125 4.19 -6.28 22.23
C ALA A 125 5.40 -6.03 21.32
N PRO A 126 5.54 -6.66 20.12
CA PRO A 126 6.63 -6.35 19.19
C PRO A 126 6.66 -4.89 18.74
N THR A 127 5.50 -4.30 18.46
CA THR A 127 5.39 -2.88 18.12
C THR A 127 5.93 -2.00 19.24
N SER A 128 5.59 -2.29 20.50
CA SER A 128 6.08 -1.55 21.67
C SER A 128 7.59 -1.69 21.88
N VAL A 129 8.18 -2.84 21.57
CA VAL A 129 9.63 -3.02 21.60
C VAL A 129 10.31 -2.18 20.52
N TRP A 130 9.79 -2.23 19.29
CA TRP A 130 10.28 -1.38 18.20
C TRP A 130 10.23 0.10 18.56
N LEU A 131 9.11 0.60 19.05
CA LEU A 131 8.93 2.01 19.39
C LEU A 131 9.94 2.52 20.44
N ARG A 132 10.40 1.65 21.34
CA ARG A 132 11.41 1.99 22.35
C ARG A 132 12.84 1.95 21.81
N ASN A 133 13.17 0.94 21.04
CA ASN A 133 14.56 0.60 20.71
C ASN A 133 14.93 1.03 19.27
N ARG A 134 13.98 1.02 18.35
CA ARG A 134 14.15 1.28 16.90
C ARG A 134 15.26 0.43 16.26
N ASP A 135 15.44 -0.78 16.78
CA ASP A 135 16.39 -1.75 16.27
C ASP A 135 15.66 -2.81 15.42
N PHE A 136 15.90 -2.78 14.11
CA PHE A 136 15.26 -3.69 13.16
C PHE A 136 15.69 -5.14 13.37
N ASN A 137 16.88 -5.39 13.98
CA ASN A 137 17.33 -6.75 14.31
C ASN A 137 16.38 -7.46 15.28
N TYR A 138 15.63 -6.69 16.08
CA TYR A 138 14.59 -7.28 16.92
C TYR A 138 13.63 -8.16 16.13
N PHE A 139 13.13 -7.69 14.98
CA PHE A 139 12.20 -8.48 14.15
C PHE A 139 12.88 -9.73 13.58
N ARG A 140 14.15 -9.64 13.18
CA ARG A 140 14.94 -10.75 12.62
C ARG A 140 15.15 -11.89 13.61
N THR A 141 15.16 -11.59 14.91
CA THR A 141 15.39 -12.55 15.98
C THR A 141 14.14 -13.21 16.55
N GLN A 142 12.95 -12.75 16.13
CA GLN A 142 11.69 -13.30 16.62
C GLN A 142 11.32 -14.62 15.94
N GLY A 143 10.40 -15.37 16.56
CA GLY A 143 9.83 -16.57 15.99
C GLY A 143 9.19 -16.35 14.61
N ASN A 144 9.09 -17.41 13.82
CA ASN A 144 8.74 -17.35 12.39
C ASN A 144 7.38 -17.98 12.06
N GLY A 145 6.65 -18.45 13.06
CA GLY A 145 5.35 -19.11 12.87
C GLY A 145 4.20 -18.11 12.72
N PRO A 146 3.11 -18.48 12.03
CA PRO A 146 1.95 -17.59 11.83
C PRO A 146 1.21 -17.25 13.13
N ARG A 147 1.48 -17.96 14.24
CA ARG A 147 0.92 -17.70 15.57
C ARG A 147 1.90 -17.00 16.51
N ASP A 148 3.16 -16.79 16.08
CA ASP A 148 4.14 -16.07 16.87
C ASP A 148 3.80 -14.58 16.96
N PRO A 149 4.29 -13.85 17.96
CA PRO A 149 4.09 -12.41 18.09
C PRO A 149 4.55 -11.64 16.84
N VAL A 150 5.58 -12.12 16.15
CA VAL A 150 6.02 -11.65 14.85
C VAL A 150 5.95 -12.81 13.85
N PHE A 151 5.20 -12.63 12.77
CA PHE A 151 5.12 -13.59 11.68
C PHE A 151 6.00 -13.13 10.52
N LYS A 152 7.01 -13.95 10.18
CA LYS A 152 7.89 -13.71 9.04
C LYS A 152 7.39 -14.46 7.81
N PHE A 153 7.30 -13.79 6.67
CA PHE A 153 6.94 -14.42 5.39
C PHE A 153 7.61 -13.72 4.21
N ARG A 154 7.76 -14.46 3.12
CA ARG A 154 8.15 -13.89 1.82
C ARG A 154 6.95 -13.21 1.18
N SER A 155 7.13 -12.01 0.66
CA SER A 155 6.05 -11.25 0.00
C SER A 155 5.49 -11.98 -1.23
N MET A 156 4.24 -11.75 -1.53
CA MET A 156 3.53 -12.30 -2.69
C MET A 156 3.58 -13.82 -2.81
N THR A 157 3.64 -14.52 -1.67
CA THR A 157 3.56 -15.98 -1.63
C THR A 157 2.34 -16.43 -0.85
N ARG A 158 1.63 -17.44 -1.33
CA ARG A 158 0.47 -18.05 -0.65
C ARG A 158 -0.59 -17.04 -0.19
N GLY A 159 -0.81 -15.96 -0.96
CA GLY A 159 -1.79 -14.94 -0.60
C GLY A 159 -1.33 -13.91 0.44
N CYS A 160 -0.05 -13.87 0.78
CA CYS A 160 0.50 -12.94 1.78
C CYS A 160 1.22 -11.75 1.12
N GLY A 161 1.02 -10.54 1.67
CA GLY A 161 1.80 -9.35 1.32
C GLY A 161 1.49 -8.74 -0.05
N TYR A 162 0.30 -8.97 -0.61
CA TYR A 162 -0.07 -8.39 -1.90
C TYR A 162 -0.25 -6.87 -1.87
N GLY A 163 -0.57 -6.29 -0.74
CA GLY A 163 -0.89 -4.86 -0.63
C GLY A 163 0.03 -4.04 0.25
N ALA A 164 1.02 -4.66 0.88
CA ALA A 164 1.83 -4.04 1.92
C ALA A 164 2.64 -2.82 1.44
N ILE A 165 3.62 -3.05 0.58
CA ILE A 165 4.39 -2.03 -0.12
C ILE A 165 4.57 -2.48 -1.56
N LEU A 166 4.29 -1.60 -2.51
CA LEU A 166 4.32 -1.90 -3.94
C LEU A 166 5.08 -0.81 -4.68
N VAL A 167 5.99 -1.19 -5.56
CA VAL A 167 6.83 -0.29 -6.34
C VAL A 167 6.47 -0.40 -7.81
N TYR A 168 6.21 0.71 -8.45
CA TYR A 168 5.83 0.81 -9.85
C TYR A 168 6.71 1.80 -10.60
N ASN A 169 7.06 1.50 -11.82
CA ASN A 169 7.40 2.54 -12.79
C ASN A 169 6.15 3.37 -13.07
N ARG A 170 6.23 4.71 -12.98
CA ARG A 170 5.07 5.60 -13.07
C ARG A 170 4.38 5.52 -14.43
N ASN A 171 5.14 5.45 -15.52
CA ASN A 171 4.55 5.35 -16.86
C ASN A 171 3.82 4.01 -17.03
N TRP A 172 4.45 2.91 -16.60
CA TRP A 172 3.81 1.60 -16.64
C TRP A 172 2.53 1.54 -15.80
N PHE A 173 2.53 2.19 -14.63
CA PHE A 173 1.34 2.26 -13.76
C PHE A 173 0.14 2.85 -14.51
N TRP A 174 0.33 3.92 -15.29
CA TRP A 174 -0.77 4.57 -15.99
C TRP A 174 -1.03 4.02 -17.40
N GLU A 175 0.01 3.73 -18.16
CA GLU A 175 -0.11 3.35 -19.56
C GLU A 175 -0.46 1.86 -19.74
N THR A 176 0.04 1.00 -18.86
CA THR A 176 -0.16 -0.46 -18.97
C THR A 176 -1.17 -0.97 -17.96
N PHE A 177 -0.95 -0.75 -16.66
CA PHE A 177 -1.84 -1.22 -15.60
C PHE A 177 -3.15 -0.41 -15.54
N GLY A 178 -3.09 0.91 -15.67
CA GLY A 178 -4.24 1.81 -15.69
C GLY A 178 -4.71 2.26 -14.29
N GLY A 179 -4.14 1.73 -13.22
CA GLY A 179 -4.51 2.00 -11.83
C GLY A 179 -5.37 0.91 -11.19
N TYR A 180 -5.75 1.15 -9.96
CA TYR A 180 -6.57 0.24 -9.16
C TYR A 180 -8.05 0.36 -9.48
N ASN A 181 -8.76 -0.76 -9.37
CA ASN A 181 -10.22 -0.78 -9.44
C ASN A 181 -10.84 -0.16 -8.18
N GLU A 182 -11.54 0.96 -8.34
CA GLU A 182 -12.12 1.74 -7.23
C GLU A 182 -13.50 1.23 -6.77
N ASN A 183 -13.98 0.08 -7.27
CA ASN A 183 -15.22 -0.53 -6.79
C ASN A 183 -15.09 -1.21 -5.43
N PHE A 184 -13.86 -1.47 -4.96
CA PHE A 184 -13.63 -2.11 -3.67
C PHE A 184 -13.73 -1.08 -2.54
N PHE A 185 -14.76 -1.20 -1.70
CA PHE A 185 -14.96 -0.39 -0.52
C PHE A 185 -14.74 -1.20 0.75
N LYS A 186 -14.29 -0.54 1.81
CA LYS A 186 -13.91 -1.15 3.09
C LYS A 186 -12.73 -2.11 2.91
N TYR A 187 -12.75 -3.29 3.54
CA TYR A 187 -11.59 -4.15 3.62
C TYR A 187 -11.67 -5.37 2.69
N GLY A 188 -10.58 -5.62 2.00
CA GLY A 188 -10.21 -6.90 1.40
C GLY A 188 -10.46 -7.02 -0.10
N TRP A 189 -9.68 -7.89 -0.72
CA TRP A 189 -9.69 -8.32 -2.12
C TRP A 189 -9.17 -7.30 -3.16
N GLU A 190 -9.09 -6.01 -2.86
CA GLU A 190 -8.58 -4.98 -3.75
C GLU A 190 -7.13 -5.25 -4.18
N ASP A 191 -6.29 -5.62 -3.22
CA ASP A 191 -4.87 -5.92 -3.44
C ASP A 191 -4.68 -7.19 -4.26
N LYS A 192 -5.48 -8.21 -3.95
CA LYS A 192 -5.46 -9.45 -4.72
C LYS A 192 -5.92 -9.22 -6.15
N ALA A 193 -6.99 -8.45 -6.36
CA ALA A 193 -7.48 -8.11 -7.68
C ALA A 193 -6.41 -7.36 -8.52
N ALA A 194 -5.76 -6.37 -7.92
CA ALA A 194 -4.67 -5.66 -8.58
C ALA A 194 -3.50 -6.58 -8.91
N THR A 195 -3.08 -7.44 -7.96
CA THR A 195 -1.96 -8.35 -8.16
C THR A 195 -2.22 -9.39 -9.25
N GLU A 196 -3.42 -9.98 -9.32
CA GLU A 196 -3.78 -10.91 -10.40
C GLU A 196 -3.74 -10.21 -11.77
N THR A 197 -4.21 -8.97 -11.85
CA THR A 197 -4.11 -8.16 -13.08
C THR A 197 -2.65 -7.88 -13.46
N ILE A 198 -1.82 -7.50 -12.49
CA ILE A 198 -0.39 -7.24 -12.71
C ILE A 198 0.34 -8.50 -13.18
N LYS A 199 0.07 -9.64 -12.56
CA LYS A 199 0.63 -10.94 -12.96
C LYS A 199 0.29 -11.27 -14.41
N PHE A 200 -0.97 -11.07 -14.79
CA PHE A 200 -1.41 -11.24 -16.17
C PHE A 200 -0.65 -10.33 -17.15
N LEU A 201 -0.56 -9.03 -16.83
CA LEU A 201 0.09 -8.04 -17.70
C LEU A 201 1.60 -8.28 -17.86
N LEU A 202 2.24 -8.84 -16.85
CA LEU A 202 3.68 -9.15 -16.88
C LEU A 202 4.00 -10.58 -17.33
N GLY A 203 3.00 -11.44 -17.49
CA GLY A 203 3.20 -12.88 -17.77
C GLY A 203 3.95 -13.58 -16.62
N ARG A 204 3.69 -13.21 -15.37
CA ARG A 204 4.41 -13.69 -14.18
C ARG A 204 3.51 -14.45 -13.20
N THR A 205 4.17 -15.21 -12.31
CA THR A 205 3.54 -15.90 -11.18
C THR A 205 4.01 -15.27 -9.85
N ASP A 206 3.45 -15.73 -8.74
CA ASP A 206 3.90 -15.29 -7.40
C ASP A 206 5.40 -15.54 -7.18
N GLU A 207 5.92 -16.66 -7.70
CA GLU A 207 7.33 -17.03 -7.55
C GLU A 207 8.27 -16.16 -8.41
N THR A 208 7.83 -15.77 -9.60
CA THR A 208 8.64 -15.03 -10.57
C THR A 208 8.47 -13.52 -10.50
N MET A 209 7.59 -13.02 -9.62
CA MET A 209 7.38 -11.59 -9.40
C MET A 209 8.64 -10.93 -8.83
N ASP A 210 9.01 -9.78 -9.38
CA ASP A 210 10.12 -8.99 -8.84
C ASP A 210 9.85 -8.54 -7.40
N ARG A 211 10.90 -8.49 -6.59
CA ARG A 211 10.87 -8.04 -5.20
C ARG A 211 12.07 -7.14 -4.95
N ILE A 212 11.86 -6.07 -4.23
CA ILE A 212 13.01 -5.31 -3.71
C ILE A 212 13.73 -6.21 -2.70
N PRO A 213 15.04 -6.44 -2.84
CA PRO A 213 15.81 -7.32 -1.96
C PRO A 213 16.03 -6.65 -0.59
N TYR A 214 14.94 -6.49 0.15
CA TYR A 214 14.89 -5.76 1.42
C TYR A 214 13.86 -6.36 2.38
N GLU A 215 13.85 -5.86 3.60
CA GLU A 215 12.96 -6.28 4.67
C GLU A 215 12.15 -5.10 5.21
N ALA A 216 10.88 -5.34 5.55
CA ALA A 216 10.02 -4.35 6.18
C ALA A 216 9.16 -5.00 7.28
N ALA A 217 8.77 -4.23 8.28
CA ALA A 217 7.91 -4.71 9.35
C ALA A 217 6.60 -3.92 9.42
N HIS A 218 5.50 -4.63 9.55
CA HIS A 218 4.16 -4.09 9.76
C HIS A 218 3.86 -4.00 11.26
N LEU A 219 3.58 -2.81 11.74
CA LEU A 219 3.25 -2.55 13.13
C LEU A 219 1.81 -2.95 13.44
N SER A 220 1.57 -3.49 14.65
CA SER A 220 0.25 -3.92 15.09
C SER A 220 -0.74 -2.75 15.20
N HIS A 221 -1.97 -3.00 14.81
CA HIS A 221 -3.12 -2.12 15.01
C HIS A 221 -4.39 -2.96 15.23
N PHE A 222 -5.51 -2.30 15.54
CA PHE A 222 -6.79 -2.99 15.74
C PHE A 222 -7.24 -3.81 14.54
N ALA A 223 -7.98 -4.87 14.82
CA ALA A 223 -8.55 -5.76 13.83
C ALA A 223 -9.32 -4.98 12.75
N LYS A 224 -9.23 -5.48 11.53
CA LYS A 224 -9.86 -4.96 10.34
C LYS A 224 -11.38 -5.11 10.40
N ASP A 225 -12.09 -4.18 9.78
CA ASP A 225 -13.54 -4.35 9.56
C ASP A 225 -13.77 -5.39 8.45
N VAL A 226 -14.03 -6.62 8.86
CA VAL A 226 -14.26 -7.75 7.95
C VAL A 226 -15.68 -7.82 7.38
N ARG A 227 -16.59 -6.91 7.78
CA ARG A 227 -18.01 -6.96 7.40
C ARG A 227 -18.27 -6.91 5.90
N ASN A 228 -17.34 -6.38 5.12
CA ASN A 228 -17.49 -6.26 3.67
C ASN A 228 -16.72 -7.32 2.85
N MET A 229 -15.98 -8.22 3.49
CA MET A 229 -15.13 -9.20 2.79
C MET A 229 -15.89 -10.03 1.77
N ARG A 230 -17.09 -10.53 2.13
CA ARG A 230 -17.91 -11.35 1.21
C ARG A 230 -18.39 -10.57 -0.01
N THR A 231 -18.76 -9.30 0.16
CA THR A 231 -19.16 -8.43 -0.97
C THR A 231 -17.98 -8.21 -1.91
N ASN A 232 -16.80 -7.90 -1.37
CA ASN A 232 -15.59 -7.71 -2.14
C ASN A 232 -15.09 -9.02 -2.79
N GLU A 233 -15.27 -10.16 -2.13
CA GLU A 233 -15.00 -11.48 -2.72
C GLU A 233 -15.86 -11.76 -3.94
N ASN A 234 -17.17 -11.50 -3.85
CA ASN A 234 -18.08 -11.64 -4.99
C ASN A 234 -17.68 -10.71 -6.13
N LEU A 235 -17.32 -9.47 -5.81
CA LEU A 235 -16.84 -8.49 -6.77
C LEU A 235 -15.52 -8.95 -7.44
N PHE A 236 -14.59 -9.47 -6.67
CA PHE A 236 -13.34 -10.05 -7.17
C PHE A 236 -13.63 -11.20 -8.16
N ASN A 237 -14.53 -12.12 -7.79
CA ASN A 237 -14.89 -13.24 -8.66
C ASN A 237 -15.57 -12.77 -9.96
N GLN A 238 -16.38 -11.71 -9.91
CA GLN A 238 -16.95 -11.11 -11.12
C GLN A 238 -15.87 -10.51 -12.02
N PHE A 239 -14.91 -9.78 -11.47
CA PHE A 239 -13.82 -9.18 -12.26
C PHE A 239 -12.84 -10.22 -12.79
N THR A 240 -12.52 -11.26 -12.02
CA THR A 240 -11.64 -12.35 -12.49
C THR A 240 -12.29 -13.25 -13.54
N SER A 241 -13.61 -13.27 -13.63
CA SER A 241 -14.34 -13.95 -14.71
C SER A 241 -14.28 -13.17 -16.03
N LEU A 242 -13.96 -11.87 -15.99
CA LEU A 242 -13.76 -11.09 -17.20
C LEU A 242 -12.39 -11.40 -17.83
N ASN A 243 -12.31 -11.19 -19.14
CA ASN A 243 -11.00 -11.12 -19.78
C ASN A 243 -10.20 -9.96 -19.16
N GLN A 244 -8.98 -10.24 -18.67
CA GLN A 244 -8.14 -9.25 -17.97
C GLN A 244 -7.82 -8.04 -18.84
N THR A 245 -7.66 -8.20 -20.16
CA THR A 245 -7.50 -7.08 -21.10
C THR A 245 -8.70 -6.15 -21.05
N THR A 246 -9.92 -6.71 -21.11
CA THR A 246 -11.17 -5.94 -20.99
C THR A 246 -11.28 -5.21 -19.65
N LEU A 247 -10.84 -5.82 -18.55
CA LEU A 247 -10.83 -5.18 -17.22
C LEU A 247 -9.88 -3.97 -17.21
N VAL A 248 -8.66 -4.12 -17.73
CA VAL A 248 -7.69 -3.01 -17.82
C VAL A 248 -8.22 -1.86 -18.67
N GLU A 249 -8.84 -2.16 -19.81
CA GLU A 249 -9.46 -1.14 -20.67
C GLU A 249 -10.59 -0.40 -19.95
N ARG A 250 -11.43 -1.08 -19.18
CA ARG A 250 -12.48 -0.46 -18.35
C ARG A 250 -11.89 0.46 -17.29
N ILE A 251 -10.85 0.03 -16.56
CA ILE A 251 -10.18 0.86 -15.55
C ILE A 251 -9.61 2.12 -16.19
N LYS A 252 -8.91 1.99 -17.32
CA LYS A 252 -8.39 3.15 -18.08
C LYS A 252 -9.51 4.08 -18.54
N GLY A 253 -10.58 3.53 -19.09
CA GLY A 253 -11.74 4.31 -19.55
C GLY A 253 -12.49 5.03 -18.43
N ALA A 254 -12.50 4.49 -17.22
CA ALA A 254 -13.12 5.10 -16.04
C ALA A 254 -12.37 6.34 -15.53
N GLN A 255 -11.13 6.57 -15.99
CA GLN A 255 -10.29 7.69 -15.53
C GLN A 255 -10.20 7.76 -14.00
N VAL A 256 -9.77 6.67 -13.39
CA VAL A 256 -9.62 6.53 -11.91
C VAL A 256 -8.77 7.63 -11.28
N GLY A 257 -8.84 7.80 -9.98
CA GLY A 257 -8.08 8.79 -9.20
C GLY A 257 -8.64 10.22 -9.27
N LYS A 258 -9.93 10.42 -9.52
CA LYS A 258 -10.61 11.71 -9.34
C LYS A 258 -10.74 12.03 -7.85
N LYS A 259 -10.48 13.28 -7.45
CA LYS A 259 -10.57 13.68 -6.03
C LYS A 259 -12.01 13.79 -5.52
N SER A 260 -12.98 14.02 -6.41
CA SER A 260 -14.38 14.27 -6.06
C SER A 260 -15.15 13.00 -5.69
N THR A 261 -14.85 11.88 -6.33
CA THR A 261 -15.56 10.60 -6.14
C THR A 261 -14.77 9.44 -6.73
N PRO A 262 -14.86 8.23 -6.16
CA PRO A 262 -14.33 7.03 -6.79
C PRO A 262 -14.99 6.77 -8.15
N SER A 263 -14.19 6.33 -9.10
CA SER A 263 -14.66 5.93 -10.43
C SER A 263 -15.10 4.47 -10.41
N LEU A 264 -16.38 4.22 -10.62
CA LEU A 264 -16.93 2.86 -10.72
C LEU A 264 -16.81 2.34 -12.15
N ILE A 265 -16.47 1.06 -12.31
CA ILE A 265 -16.25 0.35 -13.58
C ILE A 265 -17.16 -0.86 -13.74
#